data_4ed2e2120473c8f234bbabe87478a98c
#
_entry.id   4ed2e2120473c8f234bbabe87478a98c
#
_cell.length_a   1.000
_cell.length_b   1.000
_cell.length_c   1.000
_cell.angle_alpha   90.00
_cell.angle_beta   90.00
_cell.angle_gamma   90.00
#
_symmetry.space_group_name_H-M   'P 1'
#
loop_
_entity.id
_entity.type
_entity.pdbx_description
1 polymer ?
#
loop_
_entity_poly.entity_id
_entity_poly.type
_entity_poly.pdbx_seq_one_letter_code
_entity_poly.pdbx_strand_id
1 'polypeptide(L)'
;MGRETRRWRQTRALTLAQVSEKSGLNIGYLSQIENDKAVPSLEALAAIAGALDVPPAWLLLDSTTPPRVVRTNERPRTPMPGGALLTEVDAGTSRDVCILEVTAPPGHATGVHAHHGDEHHLILSGTWRLTQGDHSVELGPGDYLAWDPAVPHDVENIGDEPASILVIYPRRGRRATEERGKP
;
A
#
# COMPACT_ATOMS: atom_id res chain seq x y z
N MET A 1 -4.71 7.35 -22.42
CA MET A 1 -3.73 8.44 -22.39
C MET A 1 -4.37 9.77 -22.80
N GLY A 2 -4.96 9.92 -23.98
CA GLY A 2 -5.51 11.20 -24.44
C GLY A 2 -6.57 11.77 -23.51
N ARG A 3 -7.46 10.93 -22.98
CA ARG A 3 -8.42 11.34 -21.94
C ARG A 3 -7.74 11.95 -20.71
N GLU A 4 -6.63 11.37 -20.25
CA GLU A 4 -5.89 11.89 -19.10
C GLU A 4 -5.23 13.23 -19.40
N THR A 5 -4.62 13.36 -20.59
CA THR A 5 -4.07 14.64 -21.06
C THR A 5 -5.15 15.73 -21.04
N ARG A 6 -6.33 15.44 -21.61
CA ARG A 6 -7.46 16.37 -21.59
C ARG A 6 -7.93 16.69 -20.17
N ARG A 7 -8.05 15.67 -19.30
CA ARG A 7 -8.47 15.83 -17.91
C ARG A 7 -7.52 16.77 -17.16
N TRP A 8 -6.22 16.53 -17.25
CA TRP A 8 -5.22 17.36 -16.58
C TRP A 8 -5.20 18.79 -17.11
N ARG A 9 -5.31 18.97 -18.44
CA ARG A 9 -5.46 20.30 -19.04
C ARG A 9 -6.67 21.05 -18.45
N GLN A 10 -7.83 20.40 -18.39
CA GLN A 10 -9.05 20.97 -17.83
C GLN A 10 -8.92 21.28 -16.32
N THR A 11 -8.32 20.38 -15.57
CA THR A 11 -8.06 20.58 -14.13
C THR A 11 -7.16 21.80 -13.88
N ARG A 12 -6.22 22.07 -14.79
CA ARG A 12 -5.37 23.27 -14.76
C ARG A 12 -6.01 24.49 -15.40
N ALA A 13 -7.27 24.39 -15.83
CA ALA A 13 -8.01 25.46 -16.54
C ALA A 13 -7.27 26.00 -17.77
N LEU A 14 -6.50 25.15 -18.47
CA LEU A 14 -5.72 25.53 -19.64
C LEU A 14 -6.50 25.26 -20.93
N THR A 15 -6.33 26.15 -21.93
CA THR A 15 -6.76 25.91 -23.31
C THR A 15 -5.71 25.09 -24.06
N LEU A 16 -6.11 24.48 -25.19
CA LEU A 16 -5.13 23.81 -26.09
C LEU A 16 -4.05 24.79 -26.60
N ALA A 17 -4.42 26.05 -26.84
CA ALA A 17 -3.47 27.08 -27.27
C ALA A 17 -2.41 27.35 -26.20
N GLN A 18 -2.81 27.44 -24.92
CA GLN A 18 -1.87 27.64 -23.82
C GLN A 18 -0.95 26.43 -23.59
N VAL A 19 -1.48 25.20 -23.75
CA VAL A 19 -0.61 23.99 -23.71
C VAL A 19 0.32 23.96 -24.91
N SER A 20 -0.13 24.36 -26.09
CA SER A 20 0.72 24.49 -27.30
C SER A 20 1.88 25.46 -27.07
N GLU A 21 1.59 26.64 -26.53
CA GLU A 21 2.60 27.66 -26.21
C GLU A 21 3.64 27.13 -25.20
N LYS A 22 3.19 26.48 -24.13
CA LYS A 22 4.08 25.95 -23.08
C LYS A 22 4.88 24.73 -23.52
N SER A 23 4.29 23.84 -24.33
CA SER A 23 4.94 22.60 -24.78
C SER A 23 5.74 22.72 -26.07
N GLY A 24 5.52 23.79 -26.82
CA GLY A 24 6.07 23.93 -28.18
C GLY A 24 5.43 23.02 -29.23
N LEU A 25 4.37 22.28 -28.89
CA LEU A 25 3.70 21.37 -29.79
C LEU A 25 2.53 22.05 -30.52
N ASN A 26 2.26 21.64 -31.78
CA ASN A 26 1.17 22.18 -32.57
C ASN A 26 -0.20 21.84 -31.94
N ILE A 27 -1.13 22.80 -31.95
CA ILE A 27 -2.50 22.66 -31.38
C ILE A 27 -3.25 21.48 -32.02
N GLY A 28 -3.12 21.29 -33.34
CA GLY A 28 -3.74 20.18 -34.06
C GLY A 28 -3.24 18.82 -33.60
N TYR A 29 -1.93 18.71 -33.34
CA TYR A 29 -1.31 17.50 -32.79
C TYR A 29 -1.77 17.23 -31.36
N LEU A 30 -1.81 18.23 -30.49
CA LEU A 30 -2.36 18.11 -29.14
C LEU A 30 -3.83 17.66 -29.15
N SER A 31 -4.63 18.22 -30.06
CA SER A 31 -6.02 17.79 -30.24
C SER A 31 -6.14 16.32 -30.69
N GLN A 32 -5.26 15.87 -31.59
CA GLN A 32 -5.21 14.47 -32.02
C GLN A 32 -4.84 13.54 -30.86
N ILE A 33 -3.87 13.94 -30.03
CA ILE A 33 -3.47 13.18 -28.83
C ILE A 33 -4.64 13.09 -27.85
N GLU A 34 -5.30 14.21 -27.52
CA GLU A 34 -6.44 14.21 -26.59
C GLU A 34 -7.64 13.38 -27.05
N ASN A 35 -7.75 13.15 -28.35
CA ASN A 35 -8.80 12.31 -28.94
C ASN A 35 -8.32 10.88 -29.25
N ASP A 36 -7.13 10.48 -28.75
CA ASP A 36 -6.50 9.18 -28.97
C ASP A 36 -6.32 8.84 -30.47
N LYS A 37 -6.20 9.88 -31.35
CA LYS A 37 -5.94 9.76 -32.79
C LYS A 37 -4.46 9.82 -33.17
N ALA A 38 -3.59 10.22 -32.21
CA ALA A 38 -2.16 10.19 -32.34
C ALA A 38 -1.52 9.72 -31.03
N VAL A 39 -0.43 8.96 -31.15
CA VAL A 39 0.41 8.55 -30.01
C VAL A 39 1.62 9.48 -29.97
N PRO A 40 1.87 10.22 -28.88
CA PRO A 40 3.03 11.08 -28.78
C PRO A 40 4.33 10.26 -28.64
N SER A 41 5.44 10.82 -29.15
CA SER A 41 6.76 10.35 -28.77
C SER A 41 7.01 10.58 -27.26
N LEU A 42 8.04 9.96 -26.72
CA LEU A 42 8.43 10.17 -25.31
C LEU A 42 8.77 11.65 -25.03
N GLU A 43 9.41 12.33 -25.99
CA GLU A 43 9.73 13.75 -25.91
C GLU A 43 8.47 14.62 -25.89
N ALA A 44 7.51 14.32 -26.81
CA ALA A 44 6.25 15.02 -26.83
C ALA A 44 5.44 14.79 -25.55
N LEU A 45 5.44 13.56 -25.02
CA LEU A 45 4.81 13.23 -23.74
C LEU A 45 5.43 14.03 -22.58
N ALA A 46 6.75 14.12 -22.52
CA ALA A 46 7.46 14.90 -21.52
C ALA A 46 7.12 16.41 -21.63
N ALA A 47 7.07 16.94 -22.86
CA ALA A 47 6.72 18.35 -23.12
C ALA A 47 5.27 18.65 -22.67
N ILE A 48 4.31 17.75 -22.96
CA ILE A 48 2.93 17.89 -22.50
C ILE A 48 2.86 17.84 -20.96
N ALA A 49 3.55 16.89 -20.33
CA ALA A 49 3.58 16.74 -18.88
C ALA A 49 4.14 17.99 -18.21
N GLY A 50 5.23 18.54 -18.74
CA GLY A 50 5.81 19.81 -18.29
C GLY A 50 4.86 20.99 -18.43
N ALA A 51 4.17 21.09 -19.58
CA ALA A 51 3.18 22.16 -19.82
C ALA A 51 1.98 22.08 -18.86
N LEU A 52 1.62 20.87 -18.40
CA LEU A 52 0.53 20.60 -17.47
C LEU A 52 0.98 20.59 -15.99
N ASP A 53 2.28 20.67 -15.74
CA ASP A 53 2.88 20.57 -14.40
C ASP A 53 2.45 19.27 -13.68
N VAL A 54 2.70 18.13 -14.34
CA VAL A 54 2.44 16.79 -13.80
C VAL A 54 3.57 15.83 -14.19
N PRO A 55 3.83 14.78 -13.39
CA PRO A 55 4.70 13.69 -13.81
C PRO A 55 4.19 13.02 -15.10
N PRO A 56 5.06 12.69 -16.09
CA PRO A 56 4.65 12.04 -17.34
C PRO A 56 3.86 10.73 -17.11
N ALA A 57 4.20 9.98 -16.07
CA ALA A 57 3.51 8.75 -15.70
C ALA A 57 2.01 8.97 -15.46
N TRP A 58 1.59 10.13 -14.97
CA TRP A 58 0.18 10.43 -14.71
C TRP A 58 -0.66 10.56 -15.99
N LEU A 59 -0.04 10.89 -17.12
CA LEU A 59 -0.71 10.91 -18.41
C LEU A 59 -0.95 9.51 -18.96
N LEU A 60 -0.22 8.51 -18.46
CA LEU A 60 -0.34 7.11 -18.86
C LEU A 60 -1.29 6.30 -17.96
N LEU A 61 -1.64 6.82 -16.79
CA LEU A 61 -2.56 6.16 -15.87
C LEU A 61 -3.99 6.15 -16.44
N ASP A 62 -4.72 5.09 -16.16
CA ASP A 62 -6.16 5.04 -16.46
C ASP A 62 -6.95 5.45 -15.21
N SER A 63 -7.34 6.72 -15.17
CA SER A 63 -8.14 7.27 -14.06
C SER A 63 -9.61 6.81 -14.07
N THR A 64 -10.02 6.01 -15.05
CA THR A 64 -11.37 5.45 -15.11
C THR A 64 -11.51 4.19 -14.24
N THR A 65 -10.41 3.64 -13.74
CA THR A 65 -10.46 2.52 -12.81
C THR A 65 -11.11 2.99 -11.49
N PRO A 66 -12.28 2.46 -11.13
CA PRO A 66 -12.94 2.86 -9.90
C PRO A 66 -12.11 2.41 -8.69
N PRO A 67 -12.23 3.11 -7.55
CA PRO A 67 -11.61 2.65 -6.32
C PRO A 67 -12.17 1.28 -5.94
N ARG A 68 -11.30 0.37 -5.51
CA ARG A 68 -11.73 -0.93 -5.01
C ARG A 68 -12.06 -0.82 -3.52
N VAL A 69 -13.29 -1.18 -3.17
CA VAL A 69 -13.75 -1.25 -1.79
C VAL A 69 -13.76 -2.72 -1.37
N VAL A 70 -13.14 -3.04 -0.24
CA VAL A 70 -13.20 -4.36 0.40
C VAL A 70 -14.09 -4.22 1.64
N ARG A 71 -15.24 -4.88 1.63
CA ARG A 71 -16.15 -4.88 2.77
C ARG A 71 -15.68 -5.86 3.83
N THR A 72 -16.05 -5.65 5.08
CA THR A 72 -15.61 -6.49 6.21
C THR A 72 -15.95 -7.96 6.01
N ASN A 73 -17.10 -8.26 5.39
CA ASN A 73 -17.54 -9.63 5.09
C ASN A 73 -16.84 -10.27 3.87
N GLU A 74 -16.04 -9.49 3.12
CA GLU A 74 -15.27 -9.96 1.96
C GLU A 74 -13.81 -10.27 2.33
N ARG A 75 -13.38 -9.91 3.54
CA ARG A 75 -12.01 -10.09 4.01
C ARG A 75 -11.74 -11.56 4.31
N PRO A 76 -10.72 -12.17 3.68
CA PRO A 76 -10.27 -13.52 4.06
C PRO A 76 -9.84 -13.57 5.52
N ARG A 77 -10.22 -14.63 6.21
CA ARG A 77 -9.91 -14.87 7.62
C ARG A 77 -9.29 -16.24 7.78
N THR A 78 -8.16 -16.30 8.46
CA THR A 78 -7.42 -17.53 8.72
C THR A 78 -7.24 -17.71 10.21
N PRO A 79 -7.82 -18.77 10.81
CA PRO A 79 -7.51 -19.13 12.19
C PRO A 79 -6.03 -19.48 12.34
N MET A 80 -5.42 -18.98 13.41
CA MET A 80 -4.03 -19.20 13.77
C MET A 80 -3.93 -20.08 15.01
N PRO A 81 -2.81 -20.78 15.24
CA PRO A 81 -2.56 -21.50 16.49
C PRO A 81 -2.76 -20.57 17.70
N GLY A 82 -3.17 -21.14 18.84
CA GLY A 82 -3.37 -20.35 20.06
C GLY A 82 -4.64 -19.49 20.07
N GLY A 83 -5.54 -19.65 19.07
CA GLY A 83 -6.84 -18.98 19.03
C GLY A 83 -6.81 -17.57 18.41
N ALA A 84 -5.70 -17.13 17.87
CA ALA A 84 -5.66 -15.88 17.14
C ALA A 84 -6.35 -16.01 15.77
N LEU A 85 -6.82 -14.88 15.24
CA LEU A 85 -7.44 -14.77 13.93
C LEU A 85 -6.69 -13.73 13.10
N LEU A 86 -6.20 -14.15 11.93
CA LEU A 86 -5.61 -13.26 10.95
C LEU A 86 -6.67 -12.89 9.91
N THR A 87 -6.84 -11.60 9.66
CA THR A 87 -7.78 -11.06 8.65
C THR A 87 -7.01 -10.26 7.62
N GLU A 88 -7.12 -10.63 6.35
CA GLU A 88 -6.54 -9.84 5.25
C GLU A 88 -7.42 -8.62 4.96
N VAL A 89 -7.03 -7.45 5.46
CA VAL A 89 -7.82 -6.21 5.35
C VAL A 89 -7.97 -5.76 3.90
N ASP A 90 -6.90 -5.88 3.12
CA ASP A 90 -6.87 -5.49 1.71
C ASP A 90 -7.37 -6.58 0.76
N ALA A 91 -7.67 -7.80 1.25
CA ALA A 91 -8.11 -8.96 0.46
C ALA A 91 -7.29 -9.18 -0.82
N GLY A 92 -5.97 -8.95 -0.75
CA GLY A 92 -5.07 -9.10 -1.88
C GLY A 92 -5.21 -8.01 -2.97
N THR A 93 -5.88 -6.91 -2.70
CA THR A 93 -6.12 -5.85 -3.70
C THR A 93 -4.92 -4.96 -3.92
N SER A 94 -4.06 -4.78 -2.92
CA SER A 94 -2.82 -4.02 -3.05
C SER A 94 -1.76 -4.85 -3.77
N ARG A 95 -0.97 -4.17 -4.62
CA ARG A 95 0.13 -4.81 -5.36
C ARG A 95 1.42 -4.85 -4.54
N ASP A 96 1.61 -3.86 -3.69
CA ASP A 96 2.91 -3.57 -3.08
C ASP A 96 2.94 -3.91 -1.59
N VAL A 97 1.80 -3.84 -0.91
CA VAL A 97 1.70 -4.10 0.53
C VAL A 97 0.65 -5.17 0.85
N CYS A 98 0.87 -5.88 1.95
CA CYS A 98 -0.15 -6.67 2.64
C CYS A 98 -0.58 -5.90 3.87
N ILE A 99 -1.88 -5.87 4.14
CA ILE A 99 -2.45 -5.26 5.32
C ILE A 99 -3.24 -6.33 6.06
N LEU A 100 -2.75 -6.72 7.22
CA LEU A 100 -3.36 -7.74 8.07
C LEU A 100 -3.86 -7.13 9.37
N GLU A 101 -4.99 -7.59 9.83
CA GLU A 101 -5.43 -7.41 11.20
C GLU A 101 -5.29 -8.75 11.93
N VAL A 102 -4.55 -8.77 13.02
CA VAL A 102 -4.44 -9.92 13.91
C VAL A 102 -5.24 -9.63 15.17
N THR A 103 -6.27 -10.44 15.42
CA THR A 103 -7.00 -10.44 16.68
C THR A 103 -6.53 -11.63 17.50
N ALA A 104 -6.08 -11.40 18.73
CA ALA A 104 -5.51 -12.43 19.57
C ALA A 104 -6.12 -12.43 20.98
N PRO A 105 -6.38 -13.62 21.57
CA PRO A 105 -6.83 -13.71 22.94
C PRO A 105 -5.73 -13.27 23.93
N PRO A 106 -6.07 -13.05 25.20
CA PRO A 106 -5.10 -12.78 26.26
C PRO A 106 -3.98 -13.83 26.32
N GLY A 107 -2.74 -13.38 26.48
CA GLY A 107 -1.55 -14.24 26.60
C GLY A 107 -1.10 -14.90 25.29
N HIS A 108 -1.74 -14.59 24.16
CA HIS A 108 -1.28 -15.10 22.88
C HIS A 108 -0.01 -14.38 22.44
N ALA A 109 1.00 -15.16 22.07
CA ALA A 109 2.24 -14.68 21.48
C ALA A 109 2.46 -15.33 20.10
N THR A 110 3.05 -14.59 19.17
CA THR A 110 3.39 -15.11 17.83
C THR A 110 4.51 -16.15 17.86
N GLY A 111 5.31 -16.12 18.94
CA GLY A 111 6.57 -16.83 19.06
C GLY A 111 7.69 -16.12 18.29
N VAL A 112 8.91 -16.26 18.81
CA VAL A 112 10.09 -15.60 18.24
C VAL A 112 10.31 -16.08 16.80
N HIS A 113 10.35 -15.13 15.87
CA HIS A 113 10.60 -15.39 14.45
C HIS A 113 11.35 -14.21 13.81
N ALA A 114 11.82 -14.40 12.58
CA ALA A 114 12.47 -13.35 11.79
C ALA A 114 12.16 -13.55 10.31
N HIS A 115 12.10 -12.44 9.56
CA HIS A 115 11.89 -12.48 8.10
C HIS A 115 12.47 -11.23 7.43
N HIS A 116 12.43 -11.17 6.10
CA HIS A 116 12.89 -10.00 5.35
C HIS A 116 11.75 -9.04 5.03
N GLY A 117 12.10 -7.78 4.83
CA GLY A 117 11.22 -6.68 4.45
C GLY A 117 10.99 -5.73 5.64
N ASP A 118 10.27 -4.65 5.40
CA ASP A 118 9.84 -3.75 6.48
C ASP A 118 8.55 -4.27 7.09
N GLU A 119 8.38 -4.10 8.39
CA GLU A 119 7.14 -4.44 9.08
C GLU A 119 6.71 -3.31 10.01
N HIS A 120 5.44 -2.96 9.89
CA HIS A 120 4.84 -1.85 10.62
C HIS A 120 3.65 -2.35 11.42
N HIS A 121 3.54 -1.87 12.67
CA HIS A 121 2.47 -2.24 13.60
C HIS A 121 1.72 -0.99 14.04
N LEU A 122 0.39 -1.07 14.03
CA LEU A 122 -0.50 -0.08 14.63
C LEU A 122 -1.44 -0.80 15.60
N ILE A 123 -1.42 -0.42 16.86
CA ILE A 123 -2.30 -1.01 17.86
C ILE A 123 -3.71 -0.47 17.67
N LEU A 124 -4.68 -1.36 17.43
CA LEU A 124 -6.09 -1.01 17.29
C LEU A 124 -6.83 -1.10 18.62
N SER A 125 -6.52 -2.14 19.41
CA SER A 125 -7.11 -2.34 20.74
C SER A 125 -6.21 -3.20 21.65
N GLY A 126 -6.43 -3.10 22.96
CA GLY A 126 -5.72 -3.88 23.98
C GLY A 126 -4.32 -3.37 24.28
N THR A 127 -3.54 -4.16 25.01
CA THR A 127 -2.15 -3.86 25.39
C THR A 127 -1.25 -4.95 24.85
N TRP A 128 -0.25 -4.55 24.10
CA TRP A 128 0.66 -5.45 23.41
C TRP A 128 2.09 -5.25 23.90
N ARG A 129 2.83 -6.34 24.05
CA ARG A 129 4.28 -6.32 24.20
C ARG A 129 4.91 -6.74 22.89
N LEU A 130 5.76 -5.87 22.35
CA LEU A 130 6.53 -6.11 21.14
C LEU A 130 8.00 -6.18 21.52
N THR A 131 8.65 -7.29 21.17
CA THR A 131 10.05 -7.56 21.53
C THR A 131 10.86 -7.78 20.26
N GLN A 132 12.01 -7.10 20.12
CA GLN A 132 12.96 -7.28 19.03
C GLN A 132 14.38 -7.37 19.63
N GLY A 133 15.03 -8.53 19.51
CA GLY A 133 16.30 -8.80 20.19
C GLY A 133 16.18 -8.54 21.69
N ASP A 134 17.02 -7.65 22.22
CA ASP A 134 17.03 -7.28 23.64
C ASP A 134 16.08 -6.12 24.00
N HIS A 135 15.38 -5.57 23.02
CA HIS A 135 14.46 -4.45 23.22
C HIS A 135 13.02 -4.94 23.36
N SER A 136 12.32 -4.46 24.37
CA SER A 136 10.91 -4.75 24.59
C SER A 136 10.16 -3.48 24.92
N VAL A 137 8.97 -3.31 24.33
CA VAL A 137 8.11 -2.14 24.52
C VAL A 137 6.66 -2.59 24.71
N GLU A 138 5.93 -1.90 25.57
CA GLU A 138 4.49 -2.07 25.74
C GLU A 138 3.75 -0.94 25.03
N LEU A 139 2.77 -1.29 24.21
CA LEU A 139 2.02 -0.38 23.36
C LEU A 139 0.53 -0.53 23.58
N GLY A 140 -0.18 0.59 23.50
CA GLY A 140 -1.62 0.69 23.62
C GLY A 140 -2.29 1.24 22.34
N PRO A 141 -3.63 1.35 22.32
CA PRO A 141 -4.38 1.80 21.16
C PRO A 141 -3.90 3.14 20.61
N GLY A 142 -3.62 3.18 19.30
CA GLY A 142 -3.09 4.34 18.58
C GLY A 142 -1.57 4.41 18.51
N ASP A 143 -0.86 3.61 19.31
CA ASP A 143 0.60 3.54 19.24
C ASP A 143 1.04 2.81 17.96
N TYR A 144 2.17 3.26 17.42
CA TYR A 144 2.77 2.75 16.21
C TYR A 144 4.22 2.33 16.46
N LEU A 145 4.63 1.21 15.86
CA LEU A 145 5.99 0.72 15.85
C LEU A 145 6.38 0.27 14.46
N ALA A 146 7.59 0.59 14.04
CA ALA A 146 8.27 -0.03 12.91
C ALA A 146 9.60 -0.61 13.38
N TRP A 147 9.95 -1.78 12.89
CA TRP A 147 11.20 -2.46 13.21
C TRP A 147 11.84 -3.12 11.98
N ASP A 148 13.07 -3.61 12.13
CA ASP A 148 13.73 -4.45 11.16
C ASP A 148 13.39 -5.92 11.46
N PRO A 149 12.49 -6.56 10.71
CA PRO A 149 12.06 -7.92 10.99
C PRO A 149 13.12 -9.00 10.70
N ALA A 150 14.30 -8.62 10.19
CA ALA A 150 15.45 -9.52 10.12
C ALA A 150 16.05 -9.81 11.51
N VAL A 151 15.79 -8.94 12.49
CA VAL A 151 16.11 -9.20 13.89
C VAL A 151 15.01 -10.07 14.52
N PRO A 152 15.33 -11.16 15.25
CA PRO A 152 14.34 -11.99 15.92
C PRO A 152 13.37 -11.16 16.78
N HIS A 153 12.07 -11.36 16.58
CA HIS A 153 11.03 -10.58 17.23
C HIS A 153 9.81 -11.43 17.59
N ASP A 154 9.01 -10.91 18.53
CA ASP A 154 7.78 -11.52 19.03
C ASP A 154 6.74 -10.43 19.34
N VAL A 155 5.48 -10.78 19.21
CA VAL A 155 4.33 -9.91 19.46
C VAL A 155 3.36 -10.65 20.38
N GLU A 156 3.12 -10.12 21.58
CA GLU A 156 2.30 -10.74 22.62
C GLU A 156 1.16 -9.81 23.05
N ASN A 157 -0.06 -10.35 23.13
CA ASN A 157 -1.17 -9.67 23.81
C ASN A 157 -1.02 -9.88 25.31
N ILE A 158 -0.58 -8.85 26.04
CA ILE A 158 -0.39 -8.87 27.49
C ILE A 158 -1.58 -8.35 28.30
N GLY A 159 -2.64 -7.94 27.59
CA GLY A 159 -3.91 -7.54 28.22
C GLY A 159 -4.71 -8.75 28.71
N ASP A 160 -5.83 -8.46 29.36
CA ASP A 160 -6.77 -9.43 29.92
C ASP A 160 -8.00 -9.67 29.01
N GLU A 161 -8.09 -8.95 27.91
CA GLU A 161 -9.14 -9.04 26.90
C GLU A 161 -8.57 -9.34 25.50
N PRO A 162 -9.38 -9.87 24.58
CA PRO A 162 -8.98 -9.98 23.18
C PRO A 162 -8.57 -8.63 22.59
N ALA A 163 -7.46 -8.60 21.88
CA ALA A 163 -6.85 -7.39 21.36
C ALA A 163 -6.56 -7.49 19.85
N SER A 164 -6.51 -6.36 19.17
CA SER A 164 -6.27 -6.29 17.72
C SER A 164 -5.10 -5.36 17.39
N ILE A 165 -4.26 -5.83 16.48
CA ILE A 165 -3.11 -5.10 15.93
C ILE A 165 -3.16 -5.15 14.41
N LEU A 166 -2.88 -4.03 13.76
CA LEU A 166 -2.72 -3.95 12.31
C LEU A 166 -1.24 -4.15 11.96
N VAL A 167 -0.96 -5.06 11.04
CA VAL A 167 0.39 -5.36 10.54
C VAL A 167 0.43 -5.04 9.06
N ILE A 168 1.41 -4.23 8.65
CA ILE A 168 1.61 -3.83 7.25
C ILE A 168 3.02 -4.20 6.86
N TYR A 169 3.16 -4.93 5.73
CA TYR A 169 4.46 -5.33 5.19
C TYR A 169 4.43 -5.40 3.65
N PRO A 170 5.59 -5.33 2.97
CA PRO A 170 5.67 -5.45 1.52
C PRO A 170 5.21 -6.83 1.04
N ARG A 171 4.31 -6.87 0.05
CA ARG A 171 3.77 -8.14 -0.48
C ARG A 171 4.85 -9.06 -1.07
N ARG A 172 5.94 -8.51 -1.59
CA ARG A 172 7.05 -9.26 -2.19
C ARG A 172 8.13 -9.71 -1.19
N GLY A 173 8.06 -9.28 0.07
CA GLY A 173 9.06 -9.57 1.11
C GLY A 173 8.84 -10.88 1.87
N ARG A 174 7.61 -11.39 1.90
CA ARG A 174 7.28 -12.60 2.66
C ARG A 174 7.46 -13.88 1.84
N ARG A 175 8.68 -14.28 1.53
CA ARG A 175 9.01 -15.71 1.50
C ARG A 175 9.36 -16.08 2.94
N ALA A 176 8.35 -16.52 3.67
CA ALA A 176 8.58 -17.23 4.91
C ALA A 176 9.50 -18.41 4.58
N THR A 177 10.67 -18.42 5.12
CA THR A 177 11.40 -19.64 5.39
C THR A 177 10.58 -20.38 6.45
N GLU A 178 9.52 -21.07 5.99
CA GLU A 178 8.98 -22.22 6.73
C GLU A 178 10.04 -23.33 6.66
N GLU A 179 11.13 -23.15 7.32
CA GLU A 179 11.88 -24.30 7.83
C GLU A 179 11.13 -24.82 9.06
N ARG A 180 10.04 -25.53 8.76
CA ARG A 180 9.54 -26.50 9.72
C ARG A 180 10.67 -27.47 10.01
N GLY A 181 11.22 -27.38 11.21
CA GLY A 181 12.02 -28.46 11.76
C GLY A 181 11.22 -29.75 11.60
N LYS A 182 11.71 -30.66 10.75
CA LYS A 182 11.33 -32.06 10.80
C LYS A 182 12.09 -32.71 11.95
N PRO A 183 11.40 -33.63 12.69
CA PRO A 183 11.96 -34.34 13.81
C PRO A 183 13.17 -35.18 13.44
#